data_6d5f60cc6372e24d933c46e4cea3dd95
#
_entry.id   6d5f60cc6372e24d933c46e4cea3dd95
#
_cell.length_a   1.000
_cell.length_b   1.000
_cell.length_c   1.000
_cell.angle_alpha   90.00
_cell.angle_beta   90.00
_cell.angle_gamma   90.00
#
_symmetry.space_group_name_H-M   'P 1'
#
loop_
_entity.id
_entity.type
_entity.pdbx_description
1 polymer ?
#
loop_
_entity_poly.entity_id
_entity_poly.type
_entity_poly.pdbx_seq_one_letter_code
_entity_poly.pdbx_strand_id
1 'polypeptide(L)'
;MLKAFVEKILSLDAPHIESIEGRTYVDKNMTKIGKELRADGITMNTLSSLVDFIKRSTGDFKDGQYIVQVVSPTKVILFSSLDADRKRDTLAVVEAEIPDFSFGRFTENEEFIIGVQSKFLDEDAEVNDKPIILQFAGNVKAGTVAEYGDTGVGQKAAIKKGVASLQEVEVPSPCCLMPYRTFTEVKQPMSSFIFRVKDNDRLGVSCALFEADGGAGKNEAKANIKAYLEKELADVSNIFVIS
;
A
#
# COMPACT_ATOMS: atom_id res chain seq x y z
N MET A 1 -14.58 69.64 -7.08
CA MET A 1 -14.47 68.98 -8.42
C MET A 1 -13.45 67.87 -8.42
N LEU A 2 -12.18 68.04 -8.04
CA LEU A 2 -11.15 66.97 -8.08
C LEU A 2 -11.50 65.79 -7.26
N LYS A 3 -11.99 65.91 -6.01
CA LYS A 3 -12.38 64.80 -5.12
C LYS A 3 -13.48 63.95 -5.76
N ALA A 4 -14.55 64.57 -6.30
CA ALA A 4 -15.63 63.79 -6.94
C ALA A 4 -15.16 63.08 -8.23
N PHE A 5 -14.20 63.67 -8.95
CA PHE A 5 -13.59 63.01 -10.11
C PHE A 5 -12.75 61.79 -9.72
N VAL A 6 -11.91 61.93 -8.68
CA VAL A 6 -11.11 60.81 -8.15
C VAL A 6 -12.01 59.70 -7.60
N GLU A 7 -13.07 60.04 -6.85
CA GLU A 7 -14.05 59.07 -6.35
C GLU A 7 -14.75 58.32 -7.50
N LYS A 8 -15.08 59.04 -8.59
CA LYS A 8 -15.66 58.40 -9.78
C LYS A 8 -14.69 57.44 -10.45
N ILE A 9 -13.41 57.79 -10.59
CA ILE A 9 -12.39 56.92 -11.15
C ILE A 9 -12.23 55.67 -10.28
N LEU A 10 -12.12 55.80 -8.96
CA LEU A 10 -12.04 54.68 -8.03
C LEU A 10 -13.28 53.79 -8.08
N SER A 11 -14.48 54.37 -8.29
CA SER A 11 -15.70 53.58 -8.44
C SER A 11 -15.74 52.75 -9.73
N LEU A 12 -15.06 53.20 -10.79
CA LEU A 12 -14.94 52.43 -12.04
C LEU A 12 -14.00 51.23 -11.90
N ASP A 13 -13.12 51.23 -10.91
CA ASP A 13 -12.26 50.09 -10.60
C ASP A 13 -12.85 49.14 -9.57
N ALA A 14 -14.01 49.45 -8.99
CA ALA A 14 -14.72 48.54 -8.12
C ALA A 14 -15.29 47.33 -8.92
N PRO A 15 -15.27 46.13 -8.37
CA PRO A 15 -15.88 44.96 -9.05
C PRO A 15 -17.40 45.16 -9.19
N HIS A 16 -17.91 44.95 -10.39
CA HIS A 16 -19.34 44.94 -10.65
C HIS A 16 -19.91 43.56 -10.43
N ILE A 17 -20.92 43.44 -9.57
CA ILE A 17 -21.57 42.16 -9.23
C ILE A 17 -23.02 42.24 -9.69
N GLU A 18 -23.43 41.31 -10.54
CA GLU A 18 -24.78 41.22 -11.07
C GLU A 18 -25.34 39.80 -10.91
N SER A 19 -26.63 39.67 -10.61
CA SER A 19 -27.33 38.41 -10.51
C SER A 19 -28.25 38.23 -11.71
N ILE A 20 -27.98 37.22 -12.53
CA ILE A 20 -28.75 36.84 -13.71
C ILE A 20 -29.25 35.40 -13.51
N GLU A 21 -30.57 35.20 -13.58
CA GLU A 21 -31.21 33.88 -13.41
C GLU A 21 -30.79 33.12 -12.16
N GLY A 22 -30.63 33.82 -11.02
CA GLY A 22 -30.25 33.21 -9.73
C GLY A 22 -28.77 32.88 -9.62
N ARG A 23 -27.93 33.23 -10.59
CA ARG A 23 -26.47 33.11 -10.55
C ARG A 23 -25.83 34.47 -10.42
N THR A 24 -24.84 34.60 -9.57
CA THR A 24 -24.08 35.82 -9.34
C THR A 24 -22.83 35.85 -10.21
N TYR A 25 -22.65 36.91 -10.97
CA TYR A 25 -21.51 37.16 -11.83
C TYR A 25 -20.71 38.35 -11.30
N VAL A 26 -19.41 38.33 -11.52
CA VAL A 26 -18.48 39.40 -11.20
C VAL A 26 -17.58 39.66 -12.42
N ASP A 27 -17.33 40.93 -12.73
CA ASP A 27 -16.53 41.34 -13.89
C ASP A 27 -15.00 41.26 -13.65
N LYS A 28 -14.58 40.98 -12.41
CA LYS A 28 -13.16 40.89 -12.01
C LYS A 28 -12.86 39.61 -11.24
N ASN A 29 -11.65 39.10 -11.43
CA ASN A 29 -11.14 38.00 -10.60
C ASN A 29 -10.91 38.51 -9.18
N MET A 30 -11.70 38.02 -8.24
CA MET A 30 -11.56 38.35 -6.81
C MET A 30 -10.78 37.24 -6.11
N THR A 31 -9.79 37.64 -5.33
CA THR A 31 -9.07 36.68 -4.45
C THR A 31 -9.69 36.78 -3.06
N LYS A 32 -10.09 35.59 -2.50
CA LYS A 32 -10.57 35.51 -1.12
C LYS A 32 -9.46 35.97 -0.17
N ILE A 33 -9.69 37.08 0.54
CA ILE A 33 -8.79 37.58 1.58
C ILE A 33 -9.16 36.86 2.89
N GLY A 34 -8.17 36.26 3.54
CA GLY A 34 -8.35 35.48 4.75
C GLY A 34 -8.39 33.99 4.43
N LYS A 35 -7.20 33.39 4.36
CA LYS A 35 -7.08 31.94 4.34
C LYS A 35 -7.50 31.44 5.72
N GLU A 36 -8.53 30.60 5.79
CA GLU A 36 -8.83 29.88 7.02
C GLU A 36 -7.59 29.10 7.42
N LEU A 37 -7.12 29.31 8.64
CA LEU A 37 -6.04 28.52 9.20
C LEU A 37 -6.55 27.11 9.39
N ARG A 38 -5.90 26.14 8.77
CA ARG A 38 -6.20 24.72 8.86
C ARG A 38 -5.00 24.02 9.48
N ALA A 39 -5.26 23.06 10.36
CA ALA A 39 -4.22 22.19 10.85
C ALA A 39 -3.72 21.28 9.73
N ASP A 40 -2.43 20.99 9.73
CA ASP A 40 -1.87 19.97 8.85
C ASP A 40 -2.35 18.58 9.29
N GLY A 41 -2.49 17.66 8.32
CA GLY A 41 -2.84 16.27 8.61
C GLY A 41 -1.76 15.55 9.41
N ILE A 42 -2.18 14.65 10.30
CA ILE A 42 -1.29 13.85 11.14
C ILE A 42 -0.82 12.63 10.36
N THR A 43 0.49 12.32 10.42
CA THR A 43 1.05 11.08 9.85
C THR A 43 1.17 10.00 10.93
N MET A 44 0.76 8.78 10.61
CA MET A 44 0.74 7.61 11.49
C MET A 44 1.23 6.38 10.74
N ASN A 45 1.65 5.33 11.47
CA ASN A 45 2.16 4.09 10.85
C ASN A 45 1.31 2.86 11.15
N THR A 46 0.26 2.97 11.98
CA THR A 46 -0.59 1.85 12.39
C THR A 46 -2.07 2.17 12.23
N LEU A 47 -2.89 1.17 11.93
CA LEU A 47 -4.35 1.32 11.87
C LEU A 47 -4.94 1.60 13.26
N SER A 48 -4.37 1.00 14.30
CA SER A 48 -4.77 1.24 15.67
C SER A 48 -4.60 2.71 16.09
N SER A 49 -3.54 3.38 15.65
CA SER A 49 -3.34 4.82 15.89
C SER A 49 -4.44 5.66 15.22
N LEU A 50 -4.87 5.28 14.02
CA LEU A 50 -5.99 5.95 13.35
C LEU A 50 -7.29 5.76 14.11
N VAL A 51 -7.60 4.54 14.56
CA VAL A 51 -8.78 4.23 15.37
C VAL A 51 -8.79 5.03 16.68
N ASP A 52 -7.63 5.07 17.37
CA ASP A 52 -7.47 5.85 18.60
C ASP A 52 -7.65 7.36 18.35
N PHE A 53 -7.08 7.89 17.28
CA PHE A 53 -7.26 9.29 16.89
C PHE A 53 -8.72 9.63 16.65
N ILE A 54 -9.45 8.78 15.92
CA ILE A 54 -10.87 8.97 15.64
C ILE A 54 -11.71 8.90 16.93
N LYS A 55 -11.49 7.89 17.77
CA LYS A 55 -12.30 7.65 18.98
C LYS A 55 -12.00 8.63 20.12
N ARG A 56 -10.78 9.16 20.19
CA ARG A 56 -10.33 10.05 21.27
C ARG A 56 -10.22 11.51 20.85
N SER A 57 -10.51 11.82 19.62
CA SER A 57 -10.37 13.18 19.11
C SER A 57 -11.25 14.17 19.89
N THR A 58 -10.59 15.22 20.38
CA THR A 58 -11.18 16.25 21.22
C THR A 58 -11.36 17.55 20.48
N GLY A 59 -12.09 17.55 19.34
CA GLY A 59 -12.42 18.77 18.62
C GLY A 59 -11.88 18.90 17.21
N ASP A 60 -11.08 17.92 16.73
CA ASP A 60 -10.66 17.87 15.33
C ASP A 60 -11.79 17.49 14.39
N PHE A 61 -12.83 16.82 14.92
CA PHE A 61 -14.03 16.43 14.19
C PHE A 61 -15.16 17.43 14.46
N LYS A 62 -15.51 18.19 13.44
CA LYS A 62 -16.71 19.03 13.42
C LYS A 62 -17.94 18.18 13.07
N ASP A 63 -19.12 18.72 13.26
CA ASP A 63 -20.34 18.11 12.75
C ASP A 63 -20.23 17.85 11.25
N GLY A 64 -20.30 16.60 10.84
CA GLY A 64 -20.16 16.19 9.44
C GLY A 64 -19.79 14.73 9.29
N GLN A 65 -19.83 14.25 8.06
CA GLN A 65 -19.39 12.89 7.72
C GLN A 65 -17.90 12.91 7.33
N TYR A 66 -17.19 11.85 7.72
CA TYR A 66 -15.79 11.66 7.43
C TYR A 66 -15.59 10.41 6.60
N ILE A 67 -14.54 10.39 5.80
CA ILE A 67 -14.23 9.27 4.91
C ILE A 67 -12.86 8.71 5.28
N VAL A 68 -12.82 7.44 5.62
CA VAL A 68 -11.57 6.67 5.69
C VAL A 68 -11.41 5.95 4.37
N GLN A 69 -10.42 6.34 3.58
CA GLN A 69 -10.13 5.72 2.29
C GLN A 69 -8.93 4.79 2.39
N VAL A 70 -9.12 3.52 2.06
CA VAL A 70 -8.04 2.55 1.86
C VAL A 70 -7.49 2.73 0.44
N VAL A 71 -6.41 3.47 0.30
CA VAL A 71 -5.81 3.82 -1.00
C VAL A 71 -5.03 2.64 -1.58
N SER A 72 -4.23 1.99 -0.74
CA SER A 72 -3.36 0.89 -1.13
C SER A 72 -3.22 -0.11 0.04
N PRO A 73 -2.57 -1.27 -0.16
CA PRO A 73 -2.24 -2.18 0.93
C PRO A 73 -1.47 -1.55 2.09
N THR A 74 -0.80 -0.43 1.83
CA THR A 74 0.08 0.22 2.81
C THR A 74 -0.34 1.64 3.15
N LYS A 75 -1.46 2.14 2.59
CA LYS A 75 -1.86 3.54 2.78
C LYS A 75 -3.35 3.71 2.99
N VAL A 76 -3.68 4.39 4.09
CA VAL A 76 -5.05 4.80 4.45
C VAL A 76 -5.05 6.30 4.69
N ILE A 77 -6.10 6.99 4.27
CA ILE A 77 -6.25 8.44 4.45
C ILE A 77 -7.62 8.73 5.07
N LEU A 78 -7.62 9.59 6.07
CA LEU A 78 -8.84 10.14 6.66
C LEU A 78 -9.09 11.55 6.11
N PHE A 79 -10.26 11.73 5.52
CA PHE A 79 -10.72 12.99 4.97
C PHE A 79 -11.90 13.58 5.74
N SER A 80 -11.99 14.92 5.77
CA SER A 80 -13.19 15.63 6.19
C SER A 80 -14.31 15.51 5.16
N SER A 81 -15.53 15.94 5.54
CA SER A 81 -16.57 16.31 4.59
C SER A 81 -16.13 17.47 3.70
N LEU A 82 -16.92 17.75 2.65
CA LEU A 82 -16.69 18.93 1.82
C LEU A 82 -17.00 20.20 2.60
N ASP A 83 -16.10 21.17 2.52
CA ASP A 83 -16.32 22.53 3.00
C ASP A 83 -17.21 23.36 2.04
N ALA A 84 -17.42 24.63 2.39
CA ALA A 84 -18.20 25.58 1.55
C ALA A 84 -17.59 25.79 0.16
N ASP A 85 -16.27 25.67 0.02
CA ASP A 85 -15.55 25.76 -1.25
C ASP A 85 -15.49 24.41 -2.00
N ARG A 86 -16.20 23.38 -1.49
CA ARG A 86 -16.24 21.99 -2.00
C ARG A 86 -14.87 21.30 -2.02
N LYS A 87 -14.04 21.61 -1.03
CA LYS A 87 -12.74 20.98 -0.80
C LYS A 87 -12.81 20.06 0.41
N ARG A 88 -11.91 19.09 0.46
CA ARG A 88 -11.71 18.20 1.61
C ARG A 88 -10.38 18.51 2.28
N ASP A 89 -10.36 18.41 3.60
CA ASP A 89 -9.12 18.41 4.36
C ASP A 89 -8.65 16.97 4.57
N THR A 90 -7.34 16.75 4.45
CA THR A 90 -6.69 15.53 4.90
C THR A 90 -6.42 15.66 6.39
N LEU A 91 -7.09 14.86 7.22
CA LEU A 91 -6.94 14.91 8.68
C LEU A 91 -5.84 13.97 9.16
N ALA A 92 -5.72 12.81 8.53
CA ALA A 92 -4.65 11.86 8.82
C ALA A 92 -4.24 11.08 7.58
N VAL A 93 -2.95 10.72 7.54
CA VAL A 93 -2.36 9.79 6.58
C VAL A 93 -1.70 8.67 7.37
N VAL A 94 -2.05 7.44 7.07
CA VAL A 94 -1.49 6.25 7.71
C VAL A 94 -0.72 5.46 6.67
N GLU A 95 0.57 5.24 6.92
CA GLU A 95 1.44 4.49 6.02
C GLU A 95 2.12 3.35 6.78
N ALA A 96 1.84 2.10 6.36
CA ALA A 96 2.43 0.93 6.98
C ALA A 96 3.94 0.88 6.74
N GLU A 97 4.70 0.56 7.78
CA GLU A 97 6.11 0.22 7.67
C GLU A 97 6.22 -1.27 7.38
N ILE A 98 6.54 -1.61 6.14
CA ILE A 98 6.70 -3.01 5.70
C ILE A 98 8.16 -3.28 5.31
N PRO A 99 8.63 -4.53 5.49
CA PRO A 99 9.96 -4.91 5.04
C PRO A 99 10.06 -4.81 3.52
N ASP A 100 11.16 -4.26 3.02
CA ASP A 100 11.44 -4.25 1.57
C ASP A 100 11.94 -5.62 1.11
N PHE A 101 11.31 -6.20 0.09
CA PHE A 101 11.72 -7.41 -0.60
C PHE A 101 11.71 -7.20 -2.11
N SER A 102 12.80 -7.58 -2.77
CA SER A 102 13.02 -7.31 -4.20
C SER A 102 12.31 -8.32 -5.10
N PHE A 103 10.98 -8.21 -5.23
CA PHE A 103 10.23 -9.03 -6.19
C PHE A 103 10.65 -8.76 -7.63
N GLY A 104 10.64 -9.81 -8.47
CA GLY A 104 10.98 -9.73 -9.88
C GLY A 104 12.47 -9.54 -10.18
N ARG A 105 13.33 -9.62 -9.18
CA ARG A 105 14.79 -9.48 -9.34
C ARG A 105 15.52 -10.68 -8.78
N PHE A 106 16.57 -11.11 -9.47
CA PHE A 106 17.48 -12.13 -8.96
C PHE A 106 18.41 -11.50 -7.93
N THR A 107 18.46 -12.10 -6.75
CA THR A 107 19.39 -11.78 -5.67
C THR A 107 20.28 -12.99 -5.39
N GLU A 108 21.42 -12.76 -4.78
CA GLU A 108 22.31 -13.84 -4.32
C GLU A 108 21.55 -14.78 -3.39
N ASN A 109 21.91 -16.07 -3.43
CA ASN A 109 21.17 -17.11 -2.72
C ASN A 109 21.04 -16.90 -1.21
N GLU A 110 22.11 -16.46 -0.54
CA GLU A 110 22.09 -16.19 0.90
C GLU A 110 21.19 -15.01 1.25
N GLU A 111 21.29 -13.91 0.47
CA GLU A 111 20.41 -12.74 0.62
C GLU A 111 18.95 -13.12 0.40
N PHE A 112 18.68 -13.98 -0.60
CA PHE A 112 17.34 -14.48 -0.87
C PHE A 112 16.80 -15.29 0.31
N ILE A 113 17.59 -16.25 0.85
CA ILE A 113 17.19 -17.08 1.99
C ILE A 113 16.88 -16.22 3.21
N ILE A 114 17.76 -15.27 3.56
CA ILE A 114 17.55 -14.35 4.67
C ILE A 114 16.29 -13.50 4.43
N GLY A 115 16.13 -13.01 3.20
CA GLY A 115 14.96 -12.23 2.80
C GLY A 115 13.65 -13.00 2.98
N VAL A 116 13.58 -14.24 2.52
CA VAL A 116 12.38 -15.09 2.67
C VAL A 116 12.15 -15.46 4.13
N GLN A 117 13.19 -15.79 4.90
CA GLN A 117 13.06 -16.11 6.32
C GLN A 117 12.49 -14.94 7.13
N SER A 118 13.00 -13.72 6.89
CA SER A 118 12.71 -12.56 7.73
C SER A 118 11.47 -11.77 7.29
N LYS A 119 11.05 -11.88 6.01
CA LYS A 119 10.03 -11.00 5.42
C LYS A 119 8.76 -11.73 4.98
N PHE A 120 8.66 -13.03 5.27
CA PHE A 120 7.49 -13.86 4.97
C PHE A 120 7.03 -14.62 6.20
N LEU A 121 5.73 -14.73 6.37
CA LEU A 121 5.13 -15.49 7.48
C LEU A 121 5.31 -17.00 7.31
N ASP A 122 5.32 -17.69 8.46
CA ASP A 122 5.34 -19.16 8.55
C ASP A 122 3.93 -19.76 8.76
N GLU A 123 2.89 -18.91 8.86
CA GLU A 123 1.53 -19.34 9.13
C GLU A 123 0.91 -20.13 7.97
N ASP A 124 -0.14 -20.93 8.28
CA ASP A 124 -0.89 -21.75 7.34
C ASP A 124 -0.04 -22.76 6.55
N ALA A 125 0.71 -23.59 7.28
CA ALA A 125 1.67 -24.55 6.74
C ALA A 125 1.12 -25.56 5.70
N GLU A 126 -0.20 -25.74 5.59
CA GLU A 126 -0.80 -26.66 4.61
C GLU A 126 -0.75 -26.09 3.17
N VAL A 127 -0.68 -24.77 3.01
CA VAL A 127 -0.71 -24.10 1.70
C VAL A 127 0.51 -23.21 1.48
N ASN A 128 1.33 -22.97 2.51
CA ASN A 128 2.50 -22.11 2.47
C ASN A 128 3.75 -22.87 2.03
N ASP A 129 4.24 -22.58 0.84
CA ASP A 129 5.41 -23.23 0.25
C ASP A 129 6.76 -22.67 0.76
N LYS A 130 6.77 -21.78 1.75
CA LYS A 130 8.00 -21.19 2.31
C LYS A 130 9.03 -22.23 2.73
N PRO A 131 8.66 -23.32 3.46
CA PRO A 131 9.63 -24.36 3.84
C PRO A 131 10.26 -25.05 2.64
N ILE A 132 9.49 -25.32 1.58
CA ILE A 132 9.97 -25.97 0.36
C ILE A 132 10.96 -25.05 -0.37
N ILE A 133 10.62 -23.76 -0.52
CA ILE A 133 11.48 -22.74 -1.13
C ILE A 133 12.81 -22.61 -0.38
N LEU A 134 12.76 -22.51 0.95
CA LEU A 134 13.96 -22.41 1.79
C LEU A 134 14.82 -23.68 1.73
N GLN A 135 14.19 -24.85 1.77
CA GLN A 135 14.89 -26.12 1.63
C GLN A 135 15.59 -26.22 0.26
N PHE A 136 14.89 -25.81 -0.79
CA PHE A 136 15.46 -25.80 -2.15
C PHE A 136 16.63 -24.83 -2.25
N ALA A 137 16.43 -23.54 -1.90
CA ALA A 137 17.46 -22.54 -1.96
C ALA A 137 18.68 -22.89 -1.11
N GLY A 138 18.49 -23.43 0.10
CA GLY A 138 19.59 -23.83 0.99
C GLY A 138 20.41 -25.03 0.51
N ASN A 139 19.87 -25.85 -0.39
CA ASN A 139 20.56 -27.03 -0.93
C ASN A 139 21.19 -26.82 -2.30
N VAL A 140 20.85 -25.77 -3.00
CA VAL A 140 21.44 -25.46 -4.32
C VAL A 140 22.80 -24.82 -4.10
N LYS A 141 23.88 -25.51 -4.56
CA LYS A 141 25.25 -25.00 -4.52
C LYS A 141 25.74 -24.72 -5.92
N ALA A 142 26.62 -23.73 -6.05
CA ALA A 142 27.31 -23.44 -7.30
C ALA A 142 27.99 -24.71 -7.87
N GLY A 143 27.77 -24.99 -9.13
CA GLY A 143 28.32 -26.17 -9.83
C GLY A 143 27.54 -27.47 -9.63
N THR A 144 26.45 -27.51 -8.83
CA THR A 144 25.59 -28.70 -8.69
C THR A 144 24.27 -28.55 -9.48
N VAL A 145 24.06 -27.42 -10.10
CA VAL A 145 22.89 -27.14 -10.94
C VAL A 145 23.20 -27.61 -12.36
N ALA A 146 23.47 -28.90 -12.52
CA ALA A 146 23.94 -29.43 -13.80
C ALA A 146 22.84 -29.74 -14.81
N GLU A 147 21.57 -29.83 -14.40
CA GLU A 147 20.44 -30.06 -15.32
C GLU A 147 19.19 -29.34 -14.81
N TYR A 148 18.94 -28.17 -15.36
CA TYR A 148 17.63 -27.53 -15.23
C TYR A 148 16.68 -28.14 -16.24
N GLY A 149 15.78 -28.95 -15.79
CA GLY A 149 14.57 -29.27 -16.56
C GLY A 149 13.63 -28.07 -16.50
N ASP A 150 13.82 -27.08 -17.34
CA ASP A 150 12.89 -25.98 -17.50
C ASP A 150 11.79 -26.41 -18.46
N THR A 151 10.61 -26.76 -17.93
CA THR A 151 9.42 -27.09 -18.73
C THR A 151 8.64 -25.84 -19.12
N GLY A 152 9.17 -24.64 -18.79
CA GLY A 152 8.43 -23.37 -18.95
C GLY A 152 7.41 -23.11 -17.83
N VAL A 153 6.99 -24.15 -17.10
CA VAL A 153 5.97 -24.07 -16.04
C VAL A 153 6.57 -24.32 -14.65
N GLY A 154 7.54 -25.21 -14.52
CA GLY A 154 8.20 -25.57 -13.25
C GLY A 154 9.68 -25.79 -13.42
N GLN A 155 10.45 -25.52 -12.38
CA GLN A 155 11.87 -25.87 -12.31
C GLN A 155 12.08 -27.06 -11.41
N LYS A 156 12.77 -28.09 -11.96
CA LYS A 156 13.23 -29.26 -11.20
C LYS A 156 14.73 -29.15 -10.99
N ALA A 157 15.19 -29.31 -9.78
CA ALA A 157 16.62 -29.39 -9.52
C ALA A 157 16.93 -30.69 -8.77
N ALA A 158 17.99 -31.38 -9.22
CA ALA A 158 18.53 -32.53 -8.50
C ALA A 158 19.42 -32.04 -7.35
N ILE A 159 19.04 -32.33 -6.12
CA ILE A 159 19.78 -31.95 -4.92
C ILE A 159 20.57 -33.16 -4.42
N LYS A 160 21.90 -33.03 -4.27
CA LYS A 160 22.72 -34.02 -3.62
C LYS A 160 22.45 -34.04 -2.12
N LYS A 161 21.83 -35.11 -1.63
CA LYS A 161 21.68 -35.38 -0.21
C LYS A 161 22.69 -36.45 0.20
N GLY A 162 23.90 -36.05 0.67
CA GLY A 162 24.98 -36.94 1.06
C GLY A 162 25.77 -37.53 -0.09
N VAL A 163 26.67 -38.48 0.24
CA VAL A 163 27.67 -39.06 -0.70
C VAL A 163 27.06 -39.97 -1.77
N ALA A 164 25.79 -40.36 -1.67
CA ALA A 164 25.24 -41.44 -2.49
C ALA A 164 23.79 -41.25 -3.02
N SER A 165 23.08 -40.17 -2.74
CA SER A 165 21.71 -40.03 -3.25
C SER A 165 21.43 -38.63 -3.77
N LEU A 166 20.96 -38.57 -5.03
CA LEU A 166 20.32 -37.41 -5.62
C LEU A 166 18.83 -37.48 -5.23
N GLN A 167 18.30 -36.43 -4.59
CA GLN A 167 16.87 -36.28 -4.39
C GLN A 167 16.40 -35.16 -5.29
N GLU A 168 15.49 -35.48 -6.20
CA GLU A 168 14.80 -34.43 -6.96
C GLU A 168 13.81 -33.73 -6.02
N VAL A 169 13.97 -32.43 -5.86
CA VAL A 169 12.98 -31.58 -5.19
C VAL A 169 12.35 -30.73 -6.28
N GLU A 170 11.06 -30.90 -6.44
CA GLU A 170 10.24 -30.08 -7.34
C GLU A 170 9.66 -28.93 -6.56
N VAL A 171 9.93 -27.70 -7.00
CA VAL A 171 9.32 -26.50 -6.42
C VAL A 171 7.97 -26.29 -7.10
N PRO A 172 6.87 -26.13 -6.34
CA PRO A 172 5.58 -25.78 -6.91
C PRO A 172 5.68 -24.51 -7.77
N SER A 173 5.04 -24.51 -8.94
CA SER A 173 5.00 -23.32 -9.79
C SER A 173 3.59 -23.19 -10.37
N PRO A 174 2.83 -22.17 -9.96
CA PRO A 174 3.20 -21.16 -8.96
C PRO A 174 3.30 -21.73 -7.53
N CYS A 175 4.14 -21.12 -6.70
CA CYS A 175 4.20 -21.37 -5.26
C CYS A 175 3.39 -20.33 -4.49
N CYS A 176 2.83 -20.72 -3.34
CA CYS A 176 2.02 -19.87 -2.48
C CYS A 176 2.83 -19.40 -1.27
N LEU A 177 2.94 -18.09 -1.07
CA LEU A 177 3.71 -17.49 0.02
C LEU A 177 2.93 -16.32 0.65
N MET A 178 3.26 -16.00 1.91
CA MET A 178 2.66 -14.90 2.68
C MET A 178 3.70 -13.83 3.05
N PRO A 179 4.09 -12.94 2.13
CA PRO A 179 4.99 -11.83 2.46
C PRO A 179 4.29 -10.78 3.34
N TYR A 180 5.07 -10.09 4.20
CA TYR A 180 4.60 -8.89 4.84
C TYR A 180 4.44 -7.79 3.79
N ARG A 181 3.19 -7.40 3.47
CA ARG A 181 2.88 -6.38 2.46
C ARG A 181 1.76 -5.42 2.82
N THR A 182 1.25 -5.52 4.04
CA THR A 182 0.23 -4.62 4.59
C THR A 182 0.44 -4.41 6.08
N PHE A 183 -0.44 -3.67 6.72
CA PHE A 183 -0.42 -3.41 8.17
C PHE A 183 -0.40 -4.70 8.98
N THR A 184 0.32 -4.71 10.09
CA THR A 184 0.47 -5.90 10.95
C THR A 184 -0.79 -6.25 11.75
N GLU A 185 -1.72 -5.31 11.88
CA GLU A 185 -3.01 -5.52 12.56
C GLU A 185 -4.02 -6.32 11.75
N VAL A 186 -3.74 -6.56 10.47
CA VAL A 186 -4.61 -7.33 9.60
C VAL A 186 -3.90 -8.56 9.04
N LYS A 187 -4.68 -9.57 8.65
CA LYS A 187 -4.13 -10.76 8.03
C LYS A 187 -3.35 -10.40 6.77
N GLN A 188 -2.11 -10.91 6.68
CA GLN A 188 -1.31 -10.80 5.47
C GLN A 188 -1.92 -11.66 4.37
N PRO A 189 -2.04 -11.16 3.12
CA PRO A 189 -2.62 -11.94 2.05
C PRO A 189 -1.69 -13.06 1.57
N MET A 190 -2.26 -14.23 1.32
CA MET A 190 -1.59 -15.29 0.57
C MET A 190 -1.47 -14.85 -0.90
N SER A 191 -0.32 -15.03 -1.49
CA SER A 191 -0.06 -14.65 -2.88
C SER A 191 0.70 -15.73 -3.62
N SER A 192 0.40 -15.86 -4.91
CA SER A 192 1.08 -16.81 -5.80
C SER A 192 2.30 -16.17 -6.44
N PHE A 193 3.39 -16.93 -6.52
CA PHE A 193 4.66 -16.50 -7.10
C PHE A 193 5.22 -17.56 -8.04
N ILE A 194 5.94 -17.11 -9.06
CA ILE A 194 6.82 -17.97 -9.83
C ILE A 194 8.21 -17.87 -9.21
N PHE A 195 8.70 -18.97 -8.67
CA PHE A 195 10.07 -19.08 -8.18
C PHE A 195 11.00 -19.42 -9.32
N ARG A 196 12.14 -18.76 -9.41
CA ARG A 196 13.18 -19.00 -10.42
C ARG A 196 14.56 -19.00 -9.78
N VAL A 197 15.39 -19.91 -10.27
CA VAL A 197 16.81 -20.02 -9.93
C VAL A 197 17.62 -19.95 -11.21
N LYS A 198 18.75 -19.31 -11.16
CA LYS A 198 19.76 -19.32 -12.23
C LYS A 198 21.17 -19.36 -11.63
N ASP A 199 22.09 -19.99 -12.32
CA ASP A 199 23.52 -19.84 -12.06
C ASP A 199 24.04 -18.65 -12.89
N ASN A 200 24.80 -17.79 -12.24
CA ASN A 200 25.34 -16.58 -12.85
C ASN A 200 26.83 -16.49 -12.54
N ASP A 201 27.65 -16.31 -13.57
CA ASP A 201 29.12 -16.23 -13.46
C ASP A 201 29.62 -15.18 -12.45
N ARG A 202 28.79 -14.14 -12.16
CA ARG A 202 29.16 -13.05 -11.24
C ARG A 202 28.63 -13.24 -9.82
N LEU A 203 27.43 -13.79 -9.68
CA LEU A 203 26.71 -13.88 -8.40
C LEU A 203 26.60 -15.31 -7.89
N GLY A 204 27.06 -16.31 -8.68
CA GLY A 204 26.80 -17.69 -8.41
C GLY A 204 25.31 -18.02 -8.52
N VAL A 205 24.81 -18.94 -7.68
CA VAL A 205 23.39 -19.26 -7.63
C VAL A 205 22.59 -18.07 -7.15
N SER A 206 21.60 -17.66 -7.94
CA SER A 206 20.74 -16.53 -7.68
C SER A 206 19.27 -16.95 -7.76
N CYS A 207 18.45 -16.47 -6.83
CA CYS A 207 17.02 -16.80 -6.71
C CYS A 207 16.16 -15.56 -6.93
N ALA A 208 14.94 -15.76 -7.43
CA ALA A 208 13.95 -14.72 -7.60
C ALA A 208 12.52 -15.22 -7.39
N LEU A 209 11.65 -14.34 -6.89
CA LEU A 209 10.20 -14.51 -6.84
C LEU A 209 9.53 -13.46 -7.72
N PHE A 210 8.71 -13.91 -8.66
CA PHE A 210 7.91 -13.07 -9.53
C PHE A 210 6.45 -13.17 -9.13
N GLU A 211 5.78 -12.03 -8.91
CA GLU A 211 4.34 -12.02 -8.59
C GLU A 211 3.54 -12.67 -9.72
N ALA A 212 2.63 -13.59 -9.37
CA ALA A 212 1.83 -14.37 -10.31
C ALA A 212 0.34 -14.43 -9.92
N ASP A 213 -0.12 -13.52 -9.05
CA ASP A 213 -1.49 -13.48 -8.55
C ASP A 213 -2.39 -12.44 -9.25
N GLY A 214 -1.87 -11.75 -10.27
CA GLY A 214 -2.63 -10.71 -10.98
C GLY A 214 -3.09 -9.54 -10.10
N GLY A 215 -2.47 -9.35 -8.94
CA GLY A 215 -2.82 -8.31 -7.96
C GLY A 215 -3.92 -8.73 -6.96
N ALA A 216 -4.33 -10.00 -6.95
CA ALA A 216 -5.33 -10.53 -6.01
C ALA A 216 -4.93 -10.28 -4.55
N GLY A 217 -3.68 -10.55 -4.18
CA GLY A 217 -3.16 -10.29 -2.84
C GLY A 217 -3.23 -8.82 -2.43
N LYS A 218 -3.00 -7.89 -3.37
CA LYS A 218 -3.15 -6.45 -3.09
C LYS A 218 -4.61 -6.05 -2.82
N ASN A 219 -5.54 -6.65 -3.54
CA ASN A 219 -6.97 -6.41 -3.32
C ASN A 219 -7.46 -7.05 -2.03
N GLU A 220 -6.99 -8.25 -1.70
CA GLU A 220 -7.28 -8.92 -0.43
C GLU A 220 -6.77 -8.09 0.76
N ALA A 221 -5.54 -7.57 0.69
CA ALA A 221 -5.01 -6.68 1.72
C ALA A 221 -5.91 -5.46 1.97
N LYS A 222 -6.37 -4.79 0.89
CA LYS A 222 -7.31 -3.66 1.02
C LYS A 222 -8.63 -4.08 1.65
N ALA A 223 -9.17 -5.24 1.28
CA ALA A 223 -10.39 -5.77 1.87
C ALA A 223 -10.22 -6.07 3.38
N ASN A 224 -9.08 -6.65 3.77
CA ASN A 224 -8.75 -6.93 5.17
C ASN A 224 -8.62 -5.64 6.00
N ILE A 225 -7.97 -4.60 5.46
CA ILE A 225 -7.89 -3.28 6.10
C ILE A 225 -9.28 -2.68 6.27
N LYS A 226 -10.11 -2.71 5.23
CA LYS A 226 -11.48 -2.20 5.27
C LYS A 226 -12.29 -2.92 6.34
N ALA A 227 -12.29 -4.24 6.35
CA ALA A 227 -13.03 -5.04 7.33
C ALA A 227 -12.58 -4.75 8.78
N TYR A 228 -11.27 -4.59 9.01
CA TYR A 228 -10.73 -4.20 10.31
C TYR A 228 -11.27 -2.83 10.72
N LEU A 229 -11.17 -1.82 9.86
CA LEU A 229 -11.61 -0.46 10.18
C LEU A 229 -13.12 -0.36 10.36
N GLU A 230 -13.93 -1.06 9.56
CA GLU A 230 -15.40 -1.12 9.73
C GLU A 230 -15.78 -1.75 11.06
N LYS A 231 -15.06 -2.79 11.48
CA LYS A 231 -15.28 -3.44 12.79
C LYS A 231 -14.90 -2.51 13.93
N GLU A 232 -13.70 -1.92 13.89
CA GLU A 232 -13.19 -1.09 14.98
C GLU A 232 -13.94 0.25 15.11
N LEU A 233 -14.50 0.77 14.02
CA LEU A 233 -15.23 2.04 13.98
C LEU A 233 -16.75 1.87 13.97
N ALA A 234 -17.28 0.67 14.24
CA ALA A 234 -18.71 0.37 14.18
C ALA A 234 -19.57 1.23 15.13
N ASP A 235 -18.98 1.75 16.20
CA ASP A 235 -19.60 2.65 17.19
C ASP A 235 -19.54 4.14 16.78
N VAL A 236 -18.87 4.48 15.67
CA VAL A 236 -18.69 5.87 15.21
C VAL A 236 -19.59 6.13 13.99
N SER A 237 -20.75 6.72 14.22
CA SER A 237 -21.82 6.83 13.19
C SER A 237 -21.55 7.79 12.04
N ASN A 238 -20.62 8.72 12.20
CA ASN A 238 -20.33 9.76 11.20
C ASN A 238 -19.11 9.47 10.32
N ILE A 239 -18.58 8.25 10.39
CA ILE A 239 -17.43 7.79 9.58
C ILE A 239 -17.85 6.61 8.72
N PHE A 240 -17.39 6.59 7.47
CA PHE A 240 -17.55 5.45 6.60
C PHE A 240 -16.25 5.12 5.88
N VAL A 241 -16.02 3.82 5.68
CA VAL A 241 -14.78 3.27 5.10
C VAL A 241 -15.01 2.89 3.64
N ILE A 242 -14.15 3.37 2.76
CA ILE A 242 -14.13 3.02 1.34
C ILE A 242 -12.76 2.42 0.96
N SER A 243 -12.74 1.52 -0.02
CA SER A 243 -11.50 0.89 -0.54
C SER A 243 -11.52 0.83 -2.06
#